data_b74fd1859207eb9fff6cc60d3a3d4f1b
#
_entry.id   b74fd1859207eb9fff6cc60d3a3d4f1b
#
_cell.length_a   1.000
_cell.length_b   1.000
_cell.length_c   1.000
_cell.angle_alpha   90.00
_cell.angle_beta   90.00
_cell.angle_gamma   90.00
#
_symmetry.space_group_name_H-M   'P 1'
#
loop_
_entity.id
_entity.type
_entity.pdbx_description
1 polymer ?
#
loop_
_entity_poly.entity_id
_entity_poly.type
_entity_poly.pdbx_seq_one_letter_code
_entity_poly.pdbx_strand_id
1 'polypeptide(L)'
;MGTVTRDAAPKAAAEEDGYDAGPYLPPRGGLPAHRKAAAECRGCPLHRDATETVFGRGDPHARLLLVGEQPGDQEDRQGEPFVGPAGRLLSKALREAGVDEEGVYLTNAVKHFKFTRKGPGKRRIHKAPSLRETLACRPWLEAELRLVAPEMVVVLGATAGRSLLGPSFRVGTDRGMVRPLPDSEDIRCVATVHPSAVLRADDREAAYAGLVADLRTAARAL
;
A
#
# COMPACT_ATOMS: atom_id res chain seq x y z
N MET A 1 20.48 -48.12 32.96
CA MET A 1 20.79 -46.69 32.79
C MET A 1 20.61 -46.37 31.32
N GLY A 2 19.44 -45.90 30.93
CA GLY A 2 19.10 -45.56 29.56
C GLY A 2 19.11 -44.04 29.38
N THR A 3 20.01 -43.56 28.56
CA THR A 3 20.11 -42.17 28.14
C THR A 3 18.99 -41.83 27.17
N VAL A 4 18.07 -40.96 27.57
CA VAL A 4 17.04 -40.39 26.72
C VAL A 4 17.68 -39.29 25.88
N THR A 5 17.89 -39.55 24.61
CA THR A 5 18.22 -38.53 23.61
C THR A 5 16.99 -37.64 23.36
N ARG A 6 17.09 -36.37 23.72
CA ARG A 6 16.10 -35.35 23.34
C ARG A 6 16.21 -35.14 21.83
N ASP A 7 15.17 -35.52 21.11
CA ASP A 7 14.97 -35.15 19.74
C ASP A 7 14.84 -33.61 19.66
N ALA A 8 15.80 -33.02 18.97
CA ALA A 8 15.73 -31.62 18.58
C ALA A 8 14.67 -31.49 17.48
N ALA A 9 13.67 -30.65 17.71
CA ALA A 9 12.68 -30.30 16.71
C ALA A 9 13.36 -29.76 15.44
N PRO A 10 12.87 -30.08 14.22
CA PRO A 10 13.47 -29.62 12.98
C PRO A 10 13.28 -28.11 12.86
N LYS A 11 14.39 -27.39 12.91
CA LYS A 11 14.47 -25.97 12.61
C LYS A 11 14.47 -25.78 11.09
N ALA A 12 13.45 -25.03 10.60
CA ALA A 12 13.46 -24.29 9.34
C ALA A 12 13.82 -25.01 8.03
N ALA A 13 12.82 -25.68 7.46
CA ALA A 13 12.76 -25.90 6.01
C ALA A 13 11.62 -25.03 5.43
N ALA A 14 11.80 -23.71 5.39
CA ALA A 14 10.82 -22.76 4.83
C ALA A 14 11.46 -21.45 4.32
N GLU A 15 12.70 -21.46 3.87
CA GLU A 15 13.39 -20.23 3.41
C GLU A 15 13.79 -20.25 1.92
N GLU A 16 13.46 -21.27 1.14
CA GLU A 16 13.78 -21.33 -0.30
C GLU A 16 12.59 -21.08 -1.24
N ASP A 17 11.34 -21.12 -0.74
CA ASP A 17 10.19 -20.76 -1.56
C ASP A 17 10.11 -19.24 -1.70
N GLY A 18 10.08 -18.76 -2.96
CA GLY A 18 10.03 -17.35 -3.30
C GLY A 18 8.84 -16.65 -2.61
N TYR A 19 9.00 -15.39 -2.20
CA TYR A 19 7.90 -14.60 -1.67
C TYR A 19 6.83 -14.43 -2.74
N ASP A 20 5.59 -14.84 -2.46
CA ASP A 20 4.45 -14.73 -3.39
C ASP A 20 3.13 -14.75 -2.62
N ALA A 21 2.28 -13.76 -2.88
CA ALA A 21 0.91 -13.72 -2.37
C ALA A 21 -0.11 -14.41 -3.29
N GLY A 22 0.26 -14.75 -4.51
CA GLY A 22 -0.62 -15.38 -5.51
C GLY A 22 -1.41 -16.58 -4.99
N PRO A 23 -0.79 -17.55 -4.30
CA PRO A 23 -1.49 -18.72 -3.75
C PRO A 23 -2.57 -18.40 -2.71
N TYR A 24 -2.56 -17.20 -2.13
CA TYR A 24 -3.55 -16.78 -1.13
C TYR A 24 -4.75 -16.06 -1.72
N LEU A 25 -4.72 -15.69 -3.00
CA LEU A 25 -5.85 -15.05 -3.64
C LEU A 25 -7.02 -16.04 -3.82
N PRO A 26 -8.26 -15.63 -3.52
CA PRO A 26 -9.40 -16.48 -3.79
C PRO A 26 -9.61 -16.60 -5.31
N PRO A 27 -9.99 -17.79 -5.81
CA PRO A 27 -10.17 -18.02 -7.26
C PRO A 27 -11.34 -17.24 -7.85
N ARG A 28 -12.25 -16.75 -7.00
CA ARG A 28 -13.45 -15.98 -7.36
C ARG A 28 -13.97 -15.18 -6.17
N GLY A 29 -14.84 -14.22 -6.43
CA GLY A 29 -15.45 -13.33 -5.43
C GLY A 29 -14.98 -11.90 -5.58
N GLY A 30 -15.73 -10.96 -4.99
CA GLY A 30 -15.43 -9.52 -4.98
C GLY A 30 -14.47 -9.11 -3.86
N LEU A 31 -14.36 -7.81 -3.61
CA LEU A 31 -13.50 -7.23 -2.57
C LEU A 31 -13.70 -7.86 -1.17
N PRO A 32 -14.94 -8.20 -0.70
CA PRO A 32 -15.10 -8.84 0.60
C PRO A 32 -14.41 -10.20 0.71
N ALA A 33 -14.48 -11.02 -0.35
CA ALA A 33 -13.82 -12.33 -0.39
C ALA A 33 -12.29 -12.18 -0.39
N HIS A 34 -11.77 -11.21 -1.15
CA HIS A 34 -10.33 -10.92 -1.21
C HIS A 34 -9.82 -10.37 0.13
N ARG A 35 -10.55 -9.47 0.79
CA ARG A 35 -10.21 -8.97 2.13
C ARG A 35 -10.13 -10.11 3.15
N LYS A 36 -11.11 -11.01 3.16
CA LYS A 36 -11.11 -12.18 4.04
C LYS A 36 -9.91 -13.09 3.78
N ALA A 37 -9.59 -13.35 2.51
CA ALA A 37 -8.45 -14.18 2.15
C ALA A 37 -7.11 -13.50 2.47
N ALA A 38 -7.01 -12.18 2.28
CA ALA A 38 -5.81 -11.40 2.60
C ALA A 38 -5.44 -11.45 4.08
N ALA A 39 -6.41 -11.58 5.00
CA ALA A 39 -6.17 -11.74 6.43
C ALA A 39 -5.32 -12.98 6.76
N GLU A 40 -5.36 -14.01 5.91
CA GLU A 40 -4.59 -15.25 6.06
C GLU A 40 -3.30 -15.26 5.23
N CYS A 41 -2.96 -14.13 4.57
CA CYS A 41 -1.82 -14.07 3.66
C CYS A 41 -0.48 -14.23 4.40
N ARG A 42 0.32 -15.19 3.95
CA ARG A 42 1.69 -15.44 4.41
C ARG A 42 2.71 -15.42 3.27
N GLY A 43 2.38 -14.72 2.19
CA GLY A 43 3.19 -14.63 0.97
C GLY A 43 4.53 -13.91 1.12
N CYS A 44 4.80 -13.27 2.27
CA CYS A 44 6.10 -12.69 2.61
C CYS A 44 6.27 -12.62 4.13
N PRO A 45 7.51 -12.46 4.68
CA PRO A 45 7.76 -12.47 6.12
C PRO A 45 7.08 -11.37 6.93
N LEU A 46 6.58 -10.31 6.29
CA LEU A 46 5.98 -9.17 6.99
C LEU A 46 4.77 -9.55 7.83
N HIS A 47 4.02 -10.61 7.44
CA HIS A 47 2.89 -11.12 8.22
C HIS A 47 3.27 -11.56 9.65
N ARG A 48 4.54 -11.91 9.91
CA ARG A 48 4.99 -12.43 11.22
C ARG A 48 4.99 -11.37 12.31
N ASP A 49 5.28 -10.12 11.94
CA ASP A 49 5.44 -9.01 12.88
C ASP A 49 4.27 -8.02 12.84
N ALA A 50 3.52 -7.99 11.75
CA ALA A 50 2.32 -7.16 11.59
C ALA A 50 1.23 -7.61 12.56
N THR A 51 0.40 -6.65 13.01
CA THR A 51 -0.76 -6.93 13.88
C THR A 51 -1.93 -7.38 13.04
N GLU A 52 -2.19 -6.65 11.95
CA GLU A 52 -3.30 -6.89 11.03
C GLU A 52 -2.82 -6.85 9.57
N THR A 53 -3.58 -7.50 8.70
CA THR A 53 -3.48 -7.27 7.25
C THR A 53 -4.36 -6.09 6.90
N VAL A 54 -3.77 -5.05 6.33
CA VAL A 54 -4.48 -3.83 5.93
C VAL A 54 -4.84 -3.89 4.45
N PHE A 55 -6.03 -4.38 4.16
CA PHE A 55 -6.60 -4.39 2.81
C PHE A 55 -7.19 -3.01 2.47
N GLY A 56 -7.41 -2.72 1.17
CA GLY A 56 -7.98 -1.45 0.76
C GLY A 56 -9.41 -1.22 1.27
N ARG A 57 -9.86 0.04 1.31
CA ARG A 57 -11.20 0.45 1.73
C ARG A 57 -11.75 1.57 0.85
N GLY A 58 -13.04 1.77 0.88
CA GLY A 58 -13.75 2.83 0.17
C GLY A 58 -14.83 2.28 -0.76
N ASP A 59 -15.24 3.08 -1.71
CA ASP A 59 -16.27 2.70 -2.67
C ASP A 59 -15.76 1.57 -3.59
N PRO A 60 -16.42 0.42 -3.65
CA PRO A 60 -16.05 -0.68 -4.55
C PRO A 60 -16.19 -0.33 -6.04
N HIS A 61 -16.87 0.76 -6.38
CA HIS A 61 -17.07 1.29 -7.72
C HIS A 61 -16.40 2.65 -7.92
N ALA A 62 -15.39 2.95 -7.10
CA ALA A 62 -14.67 4.22 -7.14
C ALA A 62 -14.04 4.46 -8.53
N ARG A 63 -14.31 5.61 -9.11
CA ARG A 63 -13.63 6.07 -10.34
C ARG A 63 -12.17 6.47 -10.04
N LEU A 64 -11.88 6.87 -8.80
CA LEU A 64 -10.55 7.27 -8.31
C LEU A 64 -10.05 6.30 -7.24
N LEU A 65 -8.89 5.67 -7.49
CA LEU A 65 -8.22 4.78 -6.56
C LEU A 65 -6.86 5.37 -6.18
N LEU A 66 -6.56 5.41 -4.87
CA LEU A 66 -5.28 5.91 -4.37
C LEU A 66 -4.43 4.77 -3.79
N VAL A 67 -3.16 4.72 -4.19
CA VAL A 67 -2.22 3.67 -3.77
C VAL A 67 -1.06 4.28 -2.99
N GLY A 68 -0.94 3.93 -1.71
CA GLY A 68 0.20 4.26 -0.87
C GLY A 68 1.28 3.16 -0.86
N GLU A 69 2.27 3.32 0.02
CA GLU A 69 3.40 2.39 0.15
C GLU A 69 3.02 1.13 0.93
N GLN A 70 2.71 1.28 2.20
CA GLN A 70 2.36 0.24 3.17
C GLN A 70 1.61 0.86 4.36
N PRO A 71 0.94 0.06 5.20
CA PRO A 71 0.33 0.55 6.43
C PRO A 71 1.34 1.23 7.35
N GLY A 72 0.91 2.21 8.13
CA GLY A 72 1.64 2.75 9.28
C GLY A 72 1.26 2.02 10.58
N ASP A 73 1.76 2.53 11.73
CA ASP A 73 1.51 1.92 13.05
C ASP A 73 0.02 1.96 13.45
N GLN A 74 -0.70 3.03 13.11
CA GLN A 74 -2.13 3.14 13.42
C GLN A 74 -2.96 2.26 12.49
N GLU A 75 -2.64 2.24 11.22
CA GLU A 75 -3.26 1.40 10.20
C GLU A 75 -3.13 -0.08 10.54
N ASP A 76 -1.93 -0.52 10.92
CA ASP A 76 -1.64 -1.90 11.31
C ASP A 76 -2.40 -2.35 12.57
N ARG A 77 -2.71 -1.41 13.48
CA ARG A 77 -3.49 -1.70 14.69
C ARG A 77 -4.99 -1.73 14.45
N GLN A 78 -5.48 -0.98 13.47
CA GLN A 78 -6.90 -0.82 13.19
C GLN A 78 -7.38 -1.66 12.00
N GLY A 79 -6.45 -2.24 11.23
CA GLY A 79 -6.76 -3.02 10.04
C GLY A 79 -7.26 -2.18 8.86
N GLU A 80 -7.12 -0.83 8.92
CA GLU A 80 -7.65 0.08 7.90
C GLU A 80 -6.58 1.01 7.34
N PRO A 81 -6.54 1.26 6.00
CA PRO A 81 -5.57 2.14 5.39
C PRO A 81 -5.90 3.62 5.67
N PHE A 82 -4.85 4.45 5.78
CA PHE A 82 -4.92 5.91 5.89
C PHE A 82 -5.73 6.44 7.08
N VAL A 83 -5.66 5.81 8.24
CA VAL A 83 -6.30 6.28 9.50
C VAL A 83 -5.35 7.14 10.36
N GLY A 84 -4.05 7.06 10.12
CA GLY A 84 -3.03 7.80 10.85
C GLY A 84 -2.83 9.25 10.38
N PRO A 85 -1.74 9.93 10.84
CA PRO A 85 -1.48 11.33 10.50
C PRO A 85 -1.35 11.60 8.99
N ALA A 86 -0.74 10.68 8.24
CA ALA A 86 -0.62 10.77 6.79
C ALA A 86 -1.99 10.70 6.10
N GLY A 87 -2.87 9.82 6.59
CA GLY A 87 -4.25 9.70 6.10
C GLY A 87 -5.06 10.97 6.35
N ARG A 88 -5.01 11.52 7.58
CA ARG A 88 -5.70 12.79 7.87
C ARG A 88 -5.25 13.95 6.99
N LEU A 89 -3.95 14.01 6.67
CA LEU A 89 -3.44 15.01 5.73
C LEU A 89 -3.95 14.75 4.30
N LEU A 90 -4.00 13.48 3.88
CA LEU A 90 -4.55 13.08 2.58
C LEU A 90 -6.02 13.46 2.47
N SER A 91 -6.85 13.14 3.46
CA SER A 91 -8.28 13.52 3.51
C SER A 91 -8.48 15.02 3.39
N LYS A 92 -7.65 15.82 4.08
CA LYS A 92 -7.66 17.27 3.93
C LYS A 92 -7.33 17.71 2.50
N ALA A 93 -6.28 17.12 1.92
CA ALA A 93 -5.83 17.47 0.55
C ALA A 93 -6.85 17.05 -0.52
N LEU A 94 -7.53 15.92 -0.37
CA LEU A 94 -8.61 15.47 -1.26
C LEU A 94 -9.76 16.48 -1.27
N ARG A 95 -10.26 16.88 -0.10
CA ARG A 95 -11.32 17.91 0.02
C ARG A 95 -10.92 19.24 -0.64
N GLU A 96 -9.68 19.69 -0.40
CA GLU A 96 -9.18 20.93 -1.04
C GLU A 96 -8.97 20.79 -2.56
N ALA A 97 -8.74 19.57 -3.03
CA ALA A 97 -8.67 19.26 -4.45
C ALA A 97 -10.05 19.14 -5.11
N GLY A 98 -11.15 19.19 -4.33
CA GLY A 98 -12.52 19.01 -4.81
C GLY A 98 -12.92 17.55 -5.04
N VAL A 99 -12.21 16.62 -4.37
CA VAL A 99 -12.50 15.18 -4.43
C VAL A 99 -13.34 14.78 -3.21
N ASP A 100 -14.48 14.14 -3.46
CA ASP A 100 -15.27 13.52 -2.41
C ASP A 100 -14.58 12.25 -1.89
N GLU A 101 -14.28 12.25 -0.61
CA GLU A 101 -13.57 11.14 0.04
C GLU A 101 -14.41 9.86 0.12
N GLU A 102 -15.73 9.96 0.11
CA GLU A 102 -16.63 8.79 0.12
C GLU A 102 -16.65 8.06 -1.21
N GLY A 103 -16.37 8.76 -2.31
CA GLY A 103 -16.33 8.22 -3.68
C GLY A 103 -14.97 7.68 -4.09
N VAL A 104 -13.98 7.55 -3.18
CA VAL A 104 -12.66 7.02 -3.53
C VAL A 104 -12.41 5.63 -2.93
N TYR A 105 -11.44 4.91 -3.52
CA TYR A 105 -10.89 3.68 -2.93
C TYR A 105 -9.43 3.91 -2.52
N LEU A 106 -9.10 3.56 -1.28
CA LEU A 106 -7.78 3.76 -0.68
C LEU A 106 -7.10 2.42 -0.43
N THR A 107 -5.87 2.25 -0.90
CA THR A 107 -5.09 1.04 -0.66
C THR A 107 -3.59 1.33 -0.59
N ASN A 108 -2.77 0.29 -0.38
CA ASN A 108 -1.32 0.34 -0.37
C ASN A 108 -0.73 -0.76 -1.27
N ALA A 109 0.47 -0.55 -1.78
CA ALA A 109 1.22 -1.56 -2.53
C ALA A 109 1.55 -2.79 -1.69
N VAL A 110 1.79 -2.61 -0.38
CA VAL A 110 2.04 -3.70 0.56
C VAL A 110 0.98 -3.70 1.65
N LYS A 111 0.47 -4.90 2.02
CA LYS A 111 -0.67 -5.04 2.94
C LYS A 111 -0.27 -5.21 4.42
N HIS A 112 1.01 -5.41 4.71
CA HIS A 112 1.52 -5.57 6.07
C HIS A 112 2.52 -4.47 6.43
N PHE A 113 2.51 -4.03 7.68
CA PHE A 113 3.41 -2.99 8.18
C PHE A 113 4.82 -3.53 8.41
N LYS A 114 5.80 -2.98 7.71
CA LYS A 114 7.22 -3.22 7.99
C LYS A 114 7.78 -2.19 8.94
N PHE A 115 8.34 -2.66 10.04
CA PHE A 115 8.92 -1.80 11.07
C PHE A 115 10.15 -2.42 11.74
N THR A 116 10.86 -1.60 12.51
CA THR A 116 11.90 -2.03 13.44
C THR A 116 11.56 -1.55 14.83
N ARG A 117 12.08 -2.24 15.87
CA ARG A 117 12.01 -1.81 17.27
C ARG A 117 13.42 -1.64 17.82
N LYS A 118 13.67 -0.58 18.59
CA LYS A 118 14.94 -0.37 19.29
C LYS A 118 14.99 -1.08 20.66
N GLY A 119 14.25 -2.18 20.82
CA GLY A 119 14.14 -2.99 22.04
C GLY A 119 12.70 -3.41 22.37
N PRO A 120 12.51 -4.35 23.32
CA PRO A 120 11.20 -4.80 23.77
C PRO A 120 10.34 -3.63 24.25
N GLY A 121 9.05 -3.59 23.87
CA GLY A 121 8.11 -2.53 24.26
C GLY A 121 8.38 -1.14 23.68
N LYS A 122 9.45 -0.94 22.90
CA LYS A 122 9.77 0.34 22.26
C LYS A 122 8.85 0.61 21.06
N ARG A 123 8.71 1.89 20.71
CA ARG A 123 7.95 2.36 19.55
C ARG A 123 8.37 1.64 18.27
N ARG A 124 7.40 1.22 17.48
CA ARG A 124 7.62 0.68 16.14
C ARG A 124 8.03 1.82 15.20
N ILE A 125 9.15 1.65 14.52
CA ILE A 125 9.71 2.65 13.60
C ILE A 125 9.52 2.11 12.19
N HIS A 126 8.78 2.84 11.37
CA HIS A 126 8.55 2.52 9.97
C HIS A 126 9.86 2.24 9.23
N LYS A 127 9.88 1.16 8.46
CA LYS A 127 10.94 0.78 7.53
C LYS A 127 10.32 0.50 6.17
N ALA A 128 10.84 1.09 5.10
CA ALA A 128 10.32 0.85 3.76
C ALA A 128 10.39 -0.64 3.39
N PRO A 129 9.37 -1.18 2.71
CA PRO A 129 9.41 -2.55 2.21
C PRO A 129 10.52 -2.70 1.16
N SER A 130 11.13 -3.88 1.09
CA SER A 130 12.07 -4.23 0.03
C SER A 130 11.33 -4.44 -1.30
N LEU A 131 12.07 -4.41 -2.41
CA LEU A 131 11.50 -4.74 -3.71
C LEU A 131 10.86 -6.13 -3.72
N ARG A 132 11.52 -7.13 -3.09
CA ARG A 132 11.01 -8.50 -2.99
C ARG A 132 9.68 -8.58 -2.24
N GLU A 133 9.53 -7.85 -1.14
CA GLU A 133 8.27 -7.79 -0.38
C GLU A 133 7.16 -7.07 -1.15
N THR A 134 7.51 -6.01 -1.89
CA THR A 134 6.56 -5.28 -2.72
C THR A 134 6.07 -6.15 -3.89
N LEU A 135 6.97 -6.84 -4.59
CA LEU A 135 6.61 -7.76 -5.67
C LEU A 135 5.78 -8.93 -5.16
N ALA A 136 6.12 -9.50 -4.01
CA ALA A 136 5.33 -10.57 -3.39
C ALA A 136 3.89 -10.15 -3.10
N CYS A 137 3.66 -8.88 -2.74
CA CYS A 137 2.34 -8.36 -2.41
C CYS A 137 1.54 -7.85 -3.61
N ARG A 138 2.19 -7.70 -4.77
CA ARG A 138 1.61 -7.16 -6.01
C ARG A 138 0.31 -7.88 -6.45
N PRO A 139 0.14 -9.21 -6.33
CA PRO A 139 -1.10 -9.88 -6.70
C PRO A 139 -2.35 -9.32 -5.98
N TRP A 140 -2.22 -8.86 -4.72
CA TRP A 140 -3.34 -8.22 -4.01
C TRP A 140 -3.70 -6.87 -4.62
N LEU A 141 -2.71 -6.04 -4.95
CA LEU A 141 -2.96 -4.73 -5.57
C LEU A 141 -3.59 -4.87 -6.96
N GLU A 142 -3.11 -5.83 -7.76
CA GLU A 142 -3.67 -6.14 -9.07
C GLU A 142 -5.12 -6.64 -8.97
N ALA A 143 -5.43 -7.45 -7.94
CA ALA A 143 -6.79 -7.88 -7.69
C ALA A 143 -7.71 -6.71 -7.32
N GLU A 144 -7.25 -5.77 -6.49
CA GLU A 144 -8.02 -4.57 -6.15
C GLU A 144 -8.24 -3.68 -7.38
N LEU A 145 -7.21 -3.41 -8.18
CA LEU A 145 -7.34 -2.64 -9.43
C LEU A 145 -8.36 -3.27 -10.39
N ARG A 146 -8.29 -4.59 -10.57
CA ARG A 146 -9.25 -5.31 -11.42
C ARG A 146 -10.68 -5.29 -10.87
N LEU A 147 -10.86 -5.40 -9.55
CA LEU A 147 -12.19 -5.49 -8.92
C LEU A 147 -12.88 -4.13 -8.80
N VAL A 148 -12.11 -3.07 -8.54
CA VAL A 148 -12.62 -1.69 -8.48
C VAL A 148 -12.79 -1.12 -9.89
N ALA A 149 -11.89 -1.48 -10.83
CA ALA A 149 -11.84 -1.00 -12.21
C ALA A 149 -11.90 0.55 -12.30
N PRO A 150 -10.97 1.28 -11.63
CA PRO A 150 -11.02 2.73 -11.59
C PRO A 150 -10.64 3.33 -12.94
N GLU A 151 -11.12 4.55 -13.23
CA GLU A 151 -10.68 5.34 -14.39
C GLU A 151 -9.35 6.05 -14.14
N MET A 152 -9.07 6.36 -12.87
CA MET A 152 -7.86 7.09 -12.44
C MET A 152 -7.23 6.46 -11.22
N VAL A 153 -5.90 6.30 -11.25
CA VAL A 153 -5.08 5.88 -10.11
C VAL A 153 -4.18 7.02 -9.67
N VAL A 154 -4.27 7.43 -8.41
CA VAL A 154 -3.28 8.33 -7.81
C VAL A 154 -2.23 7.51 -7.07
N VAL A 155 -0.97 7.69 -7.48
CA VAL A 155 0.17 6.94 -6.96
C VAL A 155 0.92 7.80 -5.94
N LEU A 156 0.88 7.41 -4.67
CA LEU A 156 1.42 8.17 -3.55
C LEU A 156 2.85 7.70 -3.19
N GLY A 157 3.85 8.43 -3.65
CA GLY A 157 5.25 8.22 -3.28
C GLY A 157 6.01 7.20 -4.13
N ALA A 158 7.28 7.02 -3.79
CA ALA A 158 8.23 6.29 -4.63
C ALA A 158 8.00 4.77 -4.66
N THR A 159 7.59 4.16 -3.55
CA THR A 159 7.39 2.71 -3.47
C THR A 159 6.17 2.28 -4.30
N ALA A 160 5.02 2.95 -4.11
CA ALA A 160 3.84 2.74 -4.93
C ALA A 160 4.14 3.02 -6.42
N GLY A 161 4.88 4.11 -6.68
CA GLY A 161 5.27 4.47 -8.04
C GLY A 161 6.11 3.40 -8.73
N ARG A 162 7.14 2.88 -8.07
CA ARG A 162 7.95 1.80 -8.66
C ARG A 162 7.17 0.49 -8.83
N SER A 163 6.20 0.23 -7.96
CA SER A 163 5.35 -0.95 -8.05
C SER A 163 4.42 -0.91 -9.27
N LEU A 164 3.90 0.26 -9.64
CA LEU A 164 2.91 0.42 -10.70
C LEU A 164 3.49 0.98 -12.01
N LEU A 165 4.50 1.86 -11.92
CA LEU A 165 5.04 2.60 -13.07
C LEU A 165 6.45 2.12 -13.48
N GLY A 166 6.98 1.13 -12.76
CA GLY A 166 8.27 0.53 -13.07
C GLY A 166 9.46 1.10 -12.28
N PRO A 167 10.62 0.44 -12.33
CA PRO A 167 11.76 0.71 -11.46
C PRO A 167 12.45 2.07 -11.73
N SER A 168 12.28 2.63 -12.91
CA SER A 168 12.83 3.94 -13.28
C SER A 168 12.07 5.13 -12.72
N PHE A 169 10.87 4.91 -12.18
CA PHE A 169 10.01 5.95 -11.64
C PHE A 169 10.70 6.80 -10.55
N ARG A 170 10.54 8.12 -10.66
CA ARG A 170 11.06 9.13 -9.72
C ARG A 170 9.97 10.17 -9.43
N VAL A 171 9.54 10.28 -8.17
CA VAL A 171 8.47 11.23 -7.77
C VAL A 171 8.83 12.67 -8.15
N GLY A 172 10.08 13.08 -7.99
CA GLY A 172 10.51 14.46 -8.26
C GLY A 172 10.31 14.92 -9.70
N THR A 173 10.46 14.01 -10.66
CA THR A 173 10.35 14.30 -12.11
C THR A 173 9.02 13.86 -12.71
N ASP A 174 8.38 12.85 -12.11
CA ASP A 174 7.25 12.15 -12.71
C ASP A 174 5.88 12.53 -12.14
N ARG A 175 5.86 13.38 -11.11
CA ARG A 175 4.62 13.81 -10.45
C ARG A 175 3.80 14.81 -11.26
N GLY A 176 2.51 14.88 -10.95
CA GLY A 176 1.59 15.92 -11.44
C GLY A 176 1.18 15.80 -12.90
N MET A 177 1.59 14.75 -13.59
CA MET A 177 1.26 14.51 -15.00
C MET A 177 0.30 13.33 -15.14
N VAL A 178 -0.74 13.50 -15.95
CA VAL A 178 -1.64 12.41 -16.35
C VAL A 178 -0.90 11.55 -17.38
N ARG A 179 -0.88 10.25 -17.15
CA ARG A 179 -0.30 9.25 -18.06
C ARG A 179 -1.12 7.96 -18.04
N PRO A 180 -1.04 7.09 -19.05
CA PRO A 180 -1.62 5.75 -18.96
C PRO A 180 -0.95 4.95 -17.85
N LEU A 181 -1.71 4.09 -17.16
CA LEU A 181 -1.14 3.10 -16.26
C LEU A 181 -0.53 1.98 -17.09
N PRO A 182 0.74 1.57 -16.86
CA PRO A 182 1.31 0.42 -17.55
C PRO A 182 0.42 -0.82 -17.44
N ASP A 183 0.41 -1.63 -18.47
CA ASP A 183 -0.39 -2.86 -18.58
C ASP A 183 -1.92 -2.64 -18.51
N SER A 184 -2.39 -1.39 -18.74
CA SER A 184 -3.82 -1.06 -18.80
C SER A 184 -4.06 0.03 -19.86
N GLU A 185 -4.97 -0.23 -20.82
CA GLU A 185 -5.33 0.74 -21.86
C GLU A 185 -6.36 1.79 -21.37
N ASP A 186 -7.17 1.41 -20.37
CA ASP A 186 -8.32 2.22 -19.93
C ASP A 186 -8.03 3.03 -18.65
N ILE A 187 -6.99 2.69 -17.90
CA ILE A 187 -6.69 3.35 -16.62
C ILE A 187 -5.61 4.42 -16.81
N ARG A 188 -5.92 5.65 -16.41
CA ARG A 188 -4.94 6.74 -16.31
C ARG A 188 -4.37 6.83 -14.90
N CYS A 189 -3.21 7.43 -14.76
CA CYS A 189 -2.63 7.66 -13.44
C CYS A 189 -1.98 9.03 -13.32
N VAL A 190 -1.93 9.52 -12.08
CA VAL A 190 -1.16 10.69 -11.66
C VAL A 190 -0.32 10.29 -10.46
N ALA A 191 0.99 10.54 -10.51
CA ALA A 191 1.85 10.33 -9.36
C ALA A 191 1.99 11.63 -8.55
N THR A 192 2.15 11.48 -7.23
CA THR A 192 2.43 12.60 -6.32
C THR A 192 3.30 12.16 -5.15
N VAL A 193 3.67 13.09 -4.28
CA VAL A 193 4.40 12.80 -3.04
C VAL A 193 3.52 12.01 -2.07
N HIS A 194 4.12 11.13 -1.28
CA HIS A 194 3.38 10.47 -0.20
C HIS A 194 3.06 11.49 0.91
N PRO A 195 1.84 11.50 1.49
CA PRO A 195 1.47 12.46 2.53
C PRO A 195 2.41 12.48 3.73
N SER A 196 3.01 11.34 4.09
CA SER A 196 4.03 11.29 5.15
C SER A 196 5.32 12.04 4.80
N ALA A 197 5.65 12.23 3.52
CA ALA A 197 6.77 13.06 3.11
C ALA A 197 6.47 14.55 3.32
N VAL A 198 5.24 14.98 3.05
CA VAL A 198 4.79 16.35 3.37
C VAL A 198 4.93 16.64 4.86
N LEU A 199 4.53 15.71 5.74
CA LEU A 199 4.67 15.88 7.19
C LEU A 199 6.12 16.03 7.66
N ARG A 200 7.08 15.57 6.87
CA ARG A 200 8.53 15.63 7.19
C ARG A 200 9.30 16.66 6.35
N ALA A 201 8.61 17.36 5.46
CA ALA A 201 9.26 18.37 4.62
C ALA A 201 9.69 19.59 5.45
N ASP A 202 10.81 20.20 5.07
CA ASP A 202 11.29 21.46 5.63
C ASP A 202 10.29 22.57 5.30
N ASP A 203 9.88 22.70 4.04
CA ASP A 203 8.80 23.55 3.60
C ASP A 203 7.51 22.71 3.44
N ARG A 204 6.75 22.61 4.53
CA ARG A 204 5.50 21.84 4.56
C ARG A 204 4.38 22.48 3.73
N GLU A 205 4.36 23.79 3.66
CA GLU A 205 3.33 24.54 2.94
C GLU A 205 3.48 24.32 1.44
N ALA A 206 4.67 24.51 0.89
CA ALA A 206 4.94 24.24 -0.51
C ALA A 206 4.75 22.76 -0.87
N ALA A 207 5.19 21.83 -0.01
CA ALA A 207 5.00 20.40 -0.23
C ALA A 207 3.51 20.00 -0.22
N TYR A 208 2.71 20.60 0.67
CA TYR A 208 1.27 20.38 0.76
C TYR A 208 0.54 20.96 -0.45
N ALA A 209 0.85 22.22 -0.82
CA ALA A 209 0.28 22.85 -2.00
C ALA A 209 0.54 22.03 -3.26
N GLY A 210 1.75 21.48 -3.39
CA GLY A 210 2.09 20.56 -4.47
C GLY A 210 1.25 19.28 -4.46
N LEU A 211 1.03 18.66 -3.30
CA LEU A 211 0.15 17.49 -3.18
C LEU A 211 -1.28 17.81 -3.66
N VAL A 212 -1.84 18.94 -3.19
CA VAL A 212 -3.19 19.37 -3.59
C VAL A 212 -3.27 19.65 -5.10
N ALA A 213 -2.24 20.26 -5.68
CA ALA A 213 -2.18 20.53 -7.13
C ALA A 213 -2.20 19.23 -7.95
N ASP A 214 -1.43 18.22 -7.56
CA ASP A 214 -1.41 16.94 -8.26
C ASP A 214 -2.75 16.20 -8.13
N LEU A 215 -3.38 16.24 -6.94
CA LEU A 215 -4.72 15.67 -6.74
C LEU A 215 -5.77 16.36 -7.61
N ARG A 216 -5.69 17.70 -7.76
CA ARG A 216 -6.56 18.45 -8.70
C ARG A 216 -6.34 18.03 -10.14
N THR A 217 -5.09 17.75 -10.53
CA THR A 217 -4.79 17.23 -11.87
C THR A 217 -5.50 15.90 -12.11
N ALA A 218 -5.47 14.99 -11.14
CA ALA A 218 -6.18 13.73 -11.23
C ALA A 218 -7.70 13.91 -11.27
N ALA A 219 -8.25 14.76 -10.41
CA ALA A 219 -9.70 15.04 -10.35
C ALA A 219 -10.25 15.66 -11.64
N ARG A 220 -9.50 16.56 -12.28
CA ARG A 220 -9.89 17.20 -13.56
C ARG A 220 -9.80 16.26 -14.75
N ALA A 221 -9.09 15.18 -14.63
CA ALA A 221 -8.90 14.19 -15.68
C ALA A 221 -9.88 13.00 -15.56
N LEU A 222 -10.74 12.95 -14.53
CA LEU A 222 -11.88 12.05 -14.39
C LEU A 222 -13.07 12.50 -15.25
#